data_5a892c39f4e66e04b6298e569f472d48
#
_entry.id   5a892c39f4e66e04b6298e569f472d48
#
_cell.length_a   1.000
_cell.length_b   1.000
_cell.length_c   1.000
_cell.angle_alpha   90.00
_cell.angle_beta   90.00
_cell.angle_gamma   90.00
#
_symmetry.space_group_name_H-M   'P 1'
#
loop_
_entity.id
_entity.type
_entity.pdbx_description
1 polymer ?
#
loop_
_entity_poly.entity_id
_entity_poly.type
_entity_poly.pdbx_seq_one_letter_code
_entity_poly.pdbx_strand_id
1 'polypeptide(L)'
;MKKKGNFLYKLIIMILLCIIGFSGYKVGTILYNYYIGTHENNKVIEAAKVELKKNKFRINWKKLLKMNPDTIAWIRSEDTPINYPIVQGKDNDYYLHRLFNGEYNFKGTLFADYQIKKP
;
A
#
# COMPACT_ATOMS: atom_id res chain seq x y z
N MET A 1 -14.76 -12.40 -51.22
CA MET A 1 -14.56 -11.08 -50.73
C MET A 1 -13.53 -11.01 -49.63
N LYS A 2 -12.32 -11.26 -50.05
CA LYS A 2 -11.20 -11.34 -49.16
C LYS A 2 -10.91 -10.01 -48.42
N LYS A 3 -11.25 -8.85 -49.03
CA LYS A 3 -10.99 -7.55 -48.42
C LYS A 3 -11.84 -7.25 -47.20
N LYS A 4 -13.10 -7.63 -47.17
CA LYS A 4 -14.00 -7.45 -46.02
C LYS A 4 -13.60 -8.35 -44.85
N GLY A 5 -13.22 -9.60 -45.14
CA GLY A 5 -12.76 -10.54 -44.14
C GLY A 5 -11.47 -10.09 -43.49
N ASN A 6 -10.55 -9.58 -44.31
CA ASN A 6 -9.26 -9.09 -43.81
C ASN A 6 -9.42 -7.83 -42.95
N PHE A 7 -10.32 -6.94 -43.33
CA PHE A 7 -10.58 -5.74 -42.52
C PHE A 7 -11.15 -6.10 -41.16
N LEU A 8 -12.15 -6.97 -41.13
CA LEU A 8 -12.77 -7.43 -39.91
C LEU A 8 -11.75 -8.14 -39.00
N TYR A 9 -10.92 -9.00 -39.59
CA TYR A 9 -9.87 -9.72 -38.88
C TYR A 9 -8.87 -8.76 -38.25
N LYS A 10 -8.42 -7.76 -39.02
CA LYS A 10 -7.49 -6.74 -38.52
C LYS A 10 -8.11 -5.90 -37.39
N LEU A 11 -9.38 -5.59 -37.53
CA LEU A 11 -10.11 -4.82 -36.50
C LEU A 11 -10.19 -5.59 -35.19
N ILE A 12 -10.52 -6.88 -35.26
CA ILE A 12 -10.57 -7.75 -34.09
C ILE A 12 -9.19 -7.85 -33.41
N ILE A 13 -8.15 -8.04 -34.20
CA ILE A 13 -6.78 -8.08 -33.66
C ILE A 13 -6.41 -6.78 -32.97
N MET A 14 -6.76 -5.65 -33.56
CA MET A 14 -6.48 -4.34 -32.98
C MET A 14 -7.20 -4.17 -31.62
N ILE A 15 -8.47 -4.58 -31.54
CA ILE A 15 -9.23 -4.53 -30.30
C ILE A 15 -8.60 -5.43 -29.23
N LEU A 16 -8.20 -6.65 -29.61
CA LEU A 16 -7.56 -7.57 -28.67
C LEU A 16 -6.22 -7.02 -28.15
N LEU A 17 -5.43 -6.41 -29.03
CA LEU A 17 -4.15 -5.80 -28.63
C LEU A 17 -4.38 -4.64 -27.68
N CYS A 18 -5.41 -3.84 -27.89
CA CYS A 18 -5.79 -2.75 -26.99
C CYS A 18 -6.16 -3.27 -25.60
N ILE A 19 -6.93 -4.36 -25.55
CA ILE A 19 -7.34 -4.99 -24.29
C ILE A 19 -6.11 -5.51 -23.54
N ILE A 20 -5.20 -6.19 -24.24
CA ILE A 20 -3.97 -6.71 -23.66
C ILE A 20 -3.11 -5.56 -23.11
N GLY A 21 -2.93 -4.50 -23.88
CA GLY A 21 -2.16 -3.33 -23.48
C GLY A 21 -2.74 -2.65 -22.25
N PHE A 22 -4.06 -2.46 -22.23
CA PHE A 22 -4.76 -1.85 -21.10
C PHE A 22 -4.62 -2.72 -19.84
N SER A 23 -4.81 -4.03 -19.98
CA SER A 23 -4.67 -4.98 -18.86
C SER A 23 -3.25 -4.99 -18.31
N GLY A 24 -2.25 -4.99 -19.18
CA GLY A 24 -0.85 -4.92 -18.78
C GLY A 24 -0.52 -3.65 -18.03
N TYR A 25 -1.06 -2.52 -18.50
CA TYR A 25 -0.89 -1.23 -17.81
C TYR A 25 -1.48 -1.27 -16.39
N LYS A 26 -2.70 -1.82 -16.26
CA LYS A 26 -3.35 -1.94 -14.96
C LYS A 26 -2.54 -2.81 -13.99
N VAL A 27 -2.10 -3.98 -14.45
CA VAL A 27 -1.29 -4.89 -13.63
C VAL A 27 0.01 -4.22 -13.22
N GLY A 28 0.68 -3.55 -14.17
CA GLY A 28 1.93 -2.84 -13.88
C GLY A 28 1.75 -1.74 -12.84
N THR A 29 0.64 -0.99 -12.93
CA THR A 29 0.33 0.05 -11.96
C THR A 29 0.11 -0.53 -10.56
N ILE A 30 -0.62 -1.64 -10.46
CA ILE A 30 -0.87 -2.30 -9.19
C ILE A 30 0.44 -2.80 -8.57
N LEU A 31 1.28 -3.46 -9.37
CA LEU A 31 2.57 -3.96 -8.89
C LEU A 31 3.48 -2.81 -8.44
N TYR A 32 3.50 -1.72 -9.17
CA TYR A 32 4.27 -0.54 -8.80
C TYR A 32 3.78 0.03 -7.46
N ASN A 33 2.46 0.13 -7.26
CA ASN A 33 1.90 0.60 -6.00
C ASN A 33 2.27 -0.31 -4.83
N TYR A 34 2.24 -1.62 -5.03
CA TYR A 34 2.67 -2.56 -3.98
C TYR A 34 4.14 -2.38 -3.65
N TYR A 35 4.98 -2.21 -4.66
CA TYR A 35 6.40 -1.97 -4.46
C TYR A 35 6.64 -0.71 -3.63
N ILE A 36 6.01 0.39 -4.00
CA ILE A 36 6.14 1.67 -3.28
C ILE A 36 5.62 1.53 -1.85
N GLY A 37 4.48 0.87 -1.67
CA GLY A 37 3.90 0.66 -0.35
C GLY A 37 4.80 -0.16 0.56
N THR A 38 5.38 -1.22 0.05
CA THR A 38 6.33 -2.06 0.80
C THR A 38 7.60 -1.29 1.16
N HIS A 39 8.13 -0.55 0.19
CA HIS A 39 9.33 0.26 0.41
C HIS A 39 9.09 1.32 1.48
N GLU A 40 7.96 2.00 1.43
CA GLU A 40 7.59 3.01 2.41
C GLU A 40 7.39 2.39 3.80
N ASN A 41 6.73 1.24 3.87
CA ASN A 41 6.55 0.53 5.13
C ASN A 41 7.90 0.13 5.73
N ASN A 42 8.84 -0.34 4.91
CA ASN A 42 10.19 -0.68 5.36
C ASN A 42 10.93 0.54 5.92
N LYS A 43 10.76 1.71 5.31
CA LYS A 43 11.31 2.95 5.83
C LYS A 43 10.75 3.28 7.22
N VAL A 44 9.44 3.10 7.40
CA VAL A 44 8.79 3.34 8.69
C VAL A 44 9.33 2.37 9.73
N ILE A 45 9.47 1.10 9.39
CA ILE A 45 10.04 0.08 10.29
C ILE A 45 11.45 0.48 10.73
N GLU A 46 12.31 0.85 9.78
CA GLU A 46 13.68 1.26 10.10
C GLU A 46 13.72 2.49 10.99
N ALA A 47 12.85 3.47 10.71
CA ALA A 47 12.79 4.68 11.52
C ALA A 47 12.27 4.41 12.93
N ALA A 48 11.36 3.44 13.07
CA ALA A 48 10.73 3.11 14.35
C ALA A 48 11.57 2.19 15.23
N LYS A 49 12.52 1.44 14.64
CA LYS A 49 13.33 0.50 15.38
C LYS A 49 14.25 1.23 16.37
N VAL A 50 14.20 0.79 17.61
CA VAL A 50 15.21 1.12 18.60
C VAL A 50 16.10 -0.11 18.76
N GLU A 51 17.39 0.13 18.97
CA GLU A 51 18.39 -0.92 19.08
C GLU A 51 17.94 -2.02 20.04
N LEU A 52 17.93 -3.27 19.53
CA LEU A 52 17.39 -4.41 20.25
C LEU A 52 18.44 -5.01 21.19
N LYS A 53 18.25 -4.79 22.47
CA LYS A 53 18.98 -5.57 23.48
C LYS A 53 18.12 -6.76 23.89
N LYS A 54 18.66 -7.98 23.77
CA LYS A 54 18.03 -9.24 24.23
C LYS A 54 16.70 -9.57 23.53
N ASN A 55 16.64 -9.43 22.20
CA ASN A 55 15.48 -9.81 21.39
C ASN A 55 14.17 -9.10 21.75
N LYS A 56 14.22 -7.95 22.41
CA LYS A 56 13.03 -7.16 22.70
C LYS A 56 12.84 -6.10 21.62
N PHE A 57 11.73 -6.19 20.93
CA PHE A 57 11.35 -5.19 19.94
C PHE A 57 10.81 -3.96 20.68
N ARG A 58 11.39 -2.80 20.39
CA ARG A 58 10.91 -1.52 20.92
C ARG A 58 10.58 -0.58 19.79
N ILE A 59 9.52 0.18 19.97
CA ILE A 59 9.09 1.19 19.03
C ILE A 59 9.49 2.57 19.53
N ASN A 60 10.08 3.34 18.65
CA ASN A 60 10.37 4.74 18.94
C ASN A 60 9.12 5.58 18.63
N TRP A 61 8.21 5.65 19.59
CA TRP A 61 6.93 6.34 19.44
C TRP A 61 7.11 7.83 19.13
N LYS A 62 8.08 8.45 19.75
CA LYS A 62 8.36 9.86 19.53
C LYS A 62 8.68 10.14 18.07
N LYS A 63 9.47 9.31 17.46
CA LYS A 63 9.84 9.43 16.04
C LYS A 63 8.65 9.13 15.13
N LEU A 64 7.87 8.09 15.46
CA LEU A 64 6.67 7.74 14.69
C LEU A 64 5.63 8.87 14.71
N LEU A 65 5.36 9.42 15.88
CA LEU A 65 4.40 10.52 16.03
C LEU A 65 4.87 11.77 15.29
N LYS A 66 6.17 11.97 15.20
CA LYS A 66 6.74 13.07 14.42
C LYS A 66 6.54 12.83 12.91
N MET A 67 6.65 11.59 12.46
CA MET A 67 6.41 11.22 11.06
C MET A 67 4.92 11.30 10.71
N ASN A 68 4.07 10.80 11.60
CA ASN A 68 2.62 10.82 11.41
C ASN A 68 1.92 10.87 12.78
N PRO A 69 1.35 12.02 13.15
CA PRO A 69 0.65 12.16 14.44
C PRO A 69 -0.56 11.24 14.61
N ASP A 70 -1.09 10.68 13.53
CA ASP A 70 -2.23 9.77 13.58
C ASP A 70 -1.86 8.35 14.01
N THR A 71 -0.60 8.08 14.26
CA THR A 71 -0.13 6.75 14.71
C THR A 71 -0.66 6.47 16.12
N ILE A 72 -1.35 5.34 16.29
CA ILE A 72 -1.95 4.97 17.59
C ILE A 72 -1.43 3.65 18.12
N ALA A 73 -0.89 2.78 17.27
CA ALA A 73 -0.47 1.44 17.67
C ALA A 73 0.53 0.87 16.67
N TRP A 74 1.07 -0.28 17.05
CA TRP A 74 1.94 -1.06 16.17
C TRP A 74 1.57 -2.53 16.30
N ILE A 75 1.43 -3.23 15.17
CA ILE A 75 1.15 -4.67 15.16
C ILE A 75 2.38 -5.42 14.64
N ARG A 76 2.77 -6.45 15.37
CA ARG A 76 3.90 -7.30 15.00
C ARG A 76 3.63 -8.74 15.42
N SER A 77 3.99 -9.67 14.53
CA SER A 77 3.96 -11.10 14.85
C SER A 77 5.34 -11.68 14.54
N GLU A 78 5.94 -12.37 15.49
CA GLU A 78 7.28 -12.93 15.36
C GLU A 78 7.37 -14.01 14.28
N ASP A 79 6.31 -14.80 14.13
CA ASP A 79 6.30 -15.94 13.20
C ASP A 79 5.79 -15.60 11.82
N THR A 80 5.45 -14.34 11.55
CA THR A 80 4.88 -13.90 10.29
C THR A 80 5.53 -12.58 9.85
N PRO A 81 5.39 -12.17 8.58
CA PRO A 81 5.89 -10.88 8.12
C PRO A 81 5.06 -9.70 8.59
N ILE A 82 4.13 -9.89 9.52
CA ILE A 82 3.30 -8.82 10.04
C ILE A 82 4.13 -7.91 10.94
N ASN A 83 4.30 -6.64 10.51
CA ASN A 83 5.09 -5.64 11.20
C ASN A 83 4.71 -4.27 10.63
N TYR A 84 3.64 -3.65 11.19
CA TYR A 84 3.03 -2.46 10.60
C TYR A 84 2.60 -1.46 11.67
N PRO A 85 2.72 -0.16 11.39
CA PRO A 85 2.07 0.85 12.20
C PRO A 85 0.56 0.83 11.96
N ILE A 86 -0.19 1.20 12.97
CA ILE A 86 -1.65 1.39 12.86
C ILE A 86 -1.95 2.87 13.10
N VAL A 87 -2.67 3.47 12.18
CA VAL A 87 -3.04 4.88 12.23
C VAL A 87 -4.54 5.03 12.42
N GLN A 88 -4.97 6.20 12.84
CA GLN A 88 -6.39 6.51 12.97
C GLN A 88 -6.64 7.92 12.43
N GLY A 89 -7.40 7.98 11.34
CA GLY A 89 -7.78 9.25 10.72
C GLY A 89 -9.07 9.81 11.28
N LYS A 90 -9.54 10.89 10.70
CA LYS A 90 -10.82 11.52 11.05
C LYS A 90 -12.01 10.70 10.58
N ASP A 91 -11.80 9.87 9.56
CA ASP A 91 -12.80 8.96 9.02
C ASP A 91 -12.09 7.67 8.57
N ASN A 92 -12.87 6.70 8.11
CA ASN A 92 -12.32 5.42 7.69
C ASN A 92 -11.90 5.39 6.21
N ASP A 93 -12.08 6.48 5.48
CA ASP A 93 -11.74 6.53 4.05
C ASP A 93 -10.33 7.04 3.79
N TYR A 94 -9.79 7.86 4.69
CA TYR A 94 -8.54 8.56 4.46
C TYR A 94 -7.38 7.58 4.21
N TYR A 95 -7.19 6.60 5.08
CA TYR A 95 -6.08 5.65 4.98
C TYR A 95 -6.39 4.40 4.16
N LEU A 96 -7.60 4.29 3.65
CA LEU A 96 -7.99 3.14 2.84
C LEU A 96 -7.08 3.01 1.60
N HIS A 97 -6.71 4.14 1.02
CA HIS A 97 -5.82 4.19 -0.15
C HIS A 97 -4.72 5.25 0.02
N ARG A 98 -4.18 5.36 1.24
CA ARG A 98 -3.03 6.23 1.52
C ARG A 98 -2.01 5.50 2.35
N LEU A 99 -0.74 5.77 2.08
CA LEU A 99 0.36 5.21 2.86
C LEU A 99 0.53 6.00 4.17
N PHE A 100 1.41 5.49 5.03
CA PHE A 100 1.73 6.12 6.31
C PHE A 100 2.17 7.58 6.16
N ASN A 101 2.86 7.90 5.05
CA ASN A 101 3.30 9.26 4.75
C ASN A 101 2.21 10.15 4.14
N GLY A 102 0.99 9.63 3.94
CA GLY A 102 -0.13 10.36 3.37
C GLY A 102 -0.24 10.31 1.85
N GLU A 103 0.72 9.71 1.17
CA GLU A 103 0.67 9.58 -0.28
C GLU A 103 -0.41 8.58 -0.71
N TYR A 104 -1.12 8.90 -1.79
CA TYR A 104 -2.11 8.01 -2.36
C TYR A 104 -1.44 6.73 -2.85
N ASN A 105 -1.98 5.59 -2.46
CA ASN A 105 -1.51 4.29 -2.89
C ASN A 105 -2.63 3.27 -2.75
N PHE A 106 -2.79 2.45 -3.77
CA PHE A 106 -3.81 1.40 -3.80
C PHE A 106 -3.76 0.49 -2.58
N LYS A 107 -2.56 0.23 -2.06
CA LYS A 107 -2.35 -0.67 -0.93
C LYS A 107 -2.94 -0.14 0.38
N GLY A 108 -2.86 1.17 0.61
CA GLY A 108 -3.33 1.77 1.85
C GLY A 108 -2.44 1.46 3.05
N THR A 109 -2.90 1.82 4.23
CA THR A 109 -2.22 1.58 5.51
C THR A 109 -3.23 0.98 6.48
N LEU A 110 -2.77 0.11 7.39
CA LEU A 110 -3.62 -0.40 8.46
C LEU A 110 -4.13 0.76 9.31
N PHE A 111 -5.43 0.83 9.50
CA PHE A 111 -6.02 1.91 10.30
C PHE A 111 -7.08 1.36 11.25
N ALA A 112 -7.25 2.05 12.38
CA ALA A 112 -8.31 1.73 13.32
C ALA A 112 -9.56 2.54 12.98
N ASP A 113 -10.73 2.01 13.33
CA ASP A 113 -12.00 2.70 13.15
C ASP A 113 -11.94 4.06 13.87
N TYR A 114 -12.33 5.12 13.16
CA TYR A 114 -12.27 6.49 13.70
C TYR A 114 -13.11 6.67 14.95
N GLN A 115 -14.08 5.79 15.19
CA GLN A 115 -14.96 5.84 16.35
C GLN A 115 -14.34 5.22 17.60
N ILE A 116 -13.24 4.47 17.46
CA ILE A 116 -12.57 3.86 18.60
C ILE A 116 -11.79 4.95 19.36
N LYS A 117 -11.95 4.95 20.67
CA LYS A 117 -11.20 5.89 21.53
C LYS A 117 -9.72 5.54 21.49
N LYS A 118 -8.87 6.55 21.41
CA LYS A 118 -7.42 6.35 21.47
C LYS A 118 -7.03 5.83 22.85
N PRO A 119 -6.10 4.86 22.90
CA PRO A 119 -5.59 4.36 24.17
C PRO A 119 -4.81 5.41 24.96
#